data_30f4273a4015ad745d444086d46f8922
#
_entry.id   30f4273a4015ad745d444086d46f8922
#
_cell.length_a   1.000
_cell.length_b   1.000
_cell.length_c   1.000
_cell.angle_alpha   90.00
_cell.angle_beta   90.00
_cell.angle_gamma   90.00
#
_symmetry.space_group_name_H-M   'P 1'
#
loop_
_entity.id
_entity.type
_entity.pdbx_description
1 polymer ?
#
loop_
_entity_poly.entity_id
_entity_poly.type
_entity_poly.pdbx_seq_one_letter_code
_entity_poly.pdbx_strand_id
1 'polypeptide(L)'
;DDTIARIRQVWLDRKVVFFPGQHLDEAAHQAFAARFGELTEGHPVVPSVEGYPNVFEIDYTKSRELYATYGDVTTKNRGIHWHTDVTFVKRPPAGSILRAVVVPQAGGDTAFSNQQAAYEALSPSLRDYLSGLHAVHDGRAQFQGVFDRFGDGKWEGADLPALEPVVHPVVRTHPETGAKVLFVNPGFTSHIVELEPLESEALLSFLYAHSVRPEFVVRYHWTAGDVGFWDNRATQHSVVGDFGEQHRVIQRVTIKGDEPV
;
A
#
# COMPACT_ATOMS: atom_id res chain seq x y z
N ASP A 1 18.21 -5.16 -20.47
CA ASP A 1 17.94 -3.74 -20.68
C ASP A 1 18.45 -2.96 -19.46
N ASP A 2 19.59 -2.30 -19.64
CA ASP A 2 20.38 -1.68 -18.56
C ASP A 2 19.60 -0.60 -17.78
N THR A 3 18.73 0.15 -18.46
CA THR A 3 17.89 1.17 -17.82
C THR A 3 16.92 0.55 -16.81
N ILE A 4 16.26 -0.55 -17.18
CA ILE A 4 15.32 -1.24 -16.29
C ILE A 4 16.06 -1.86 -15.10
N ALA A 5 17.22 -2.48 -15.35
CA ALA A 5 18.07 -3.01 -14.29
C ALA A 5 18.50 -1.91 -13.31
N ARG A 6 18.90 -0.73 -13.82
CA ARG A 6 19.25 0.42 -12.98
C ARG A 6 18.06 0.96 -12.19
N ILE A 7 16.88 1.09 -12.81
CA ILE A 7 15.67 1.51 -12.10
C ILE A 7 15.37 0.52 -10.98
N ARG A 8 15.44 -0.81 -11.26
CA ARG A 8 15.22 -1.86 -10.23
C ARG A 8 16.19 -1.70 -9.07
N GLN A 9 17.47 -1.50 -9.35
CA GLN A 9 18.48 -1.31 -8.30
C GLN A 9 18.16 -0.10 -7.43
N VAL A 10 17.87 1.06 -8.03
CA VAL A 10 17.51 2.29 -7.31
C VAL A 10 16.23 2.09 -6.49
N TRP A 11 15.23 1.40 -7.06
CA TRP A 11 13.97 1.08 -6.37
C TRP A 11 14.21 0.21 -5.13
N LEU A 12 15.01 -0.85 -5.24
CA LEU A 12 15.37 -1.70 -4.10
C LEU A 12 16.18 -0.95 -3.03
N ASP A 13 17.07 -0.04 -3.44
CA ASP A 13 17.89 0.75 -2.51
C ASP A 13 17.07 1.86 -1.81
N ARG A 14 16.24 2.59 -2.57
CA ARG A 14 15.54 3.79 -2.10
C ARG A 14 14.11 3.54 -1.64
N LYS A 15 13.54 2.39 -1.97
CA LYS A 15 12.18 1.95 -1.67
C LYS A 15 11.09 2.72 -2.43
N VAL A 16 11.34 3.96 -2.86
CA VAL A 16 10.45 4.75 -3.70
C VAL A 16 11.27 5.55 -4.72
N VAL A 17 10.78 5.60 -5.97
CA VAL A 17 11.38 6.35 -7.07
C VAL A 17 10.29 7.14 -7.78
N PHE A 18 10.59 8.38 -8.13
CA PHE A 18 9.66 9.25 -8.85
C PHE A 18 10.21 9.59 -10.24
N PHE A 19 9.31 9.65 -11.22
CA PHE A 19 9.59 10.00 -12.62
C PHE A 19 8.66 11.17 -12.99
N PRO A 20 9.13 12.42 -12.89
CA PRO A 20 8.31 13.58 -13.21
C PRO A 20 7.97 13.65 -14.72
N GLY A 21 6.76 14.09 -15.04
CA GLY A 21 6.34 14.49 -16.39
C GLY A 21 6.36 13.39 -17.45
N GLN A 22 6.08 12.14 -17.10
CA GLN A 22 6.11 11.01 -18.04
C GLN A 22 4.88 10.93 -18.95
N HIS A 23 3.73 11.41 -18.50
CA HIS A 23 2.47 11.45 -19.25
C HIS A 23 2.08 10.12 -19.91
N LEU A 24 2.28 9.00 -19.20
CA LEU A 24 1.92 7.67 -19.70
C LEU A 24 0.39 7.57 -19.86
N ASP A 25 -0.07 6.85 -20.88
CA ASP A 25 -1.44 6.32 -20.95
C ASP A 25 -1.54 4.97 -20.23
N GLU A 26 -2.73 4.36 -20.17
CA GLU A 26 -2.98 3.10 -19.49
C GLU A 26 -2.12 1.95 -20.07
N ALA A 27 -1.97 1.91 -21.38
CA ALA A 27 -1.20 0.87 -22.08
C ALA A 27 0.30 0.99 -21.76
N ALA A 28 0.86 2.20 -21.85
CA ALA A 28 2.26 2.48 -21.52
C ALA A 28 2.55 2.27 -20.03
N HIS A 29 1.59 2.61 -19.15
CA HIS A 29 1.69 2.39 -17.70
C HIS A 29 1.80 0.88 -17.38
N GLN A 30 0.93 0.04 -17.97
CA GLN A 30 1.01 -1.42 -17.79
C GLN A 30 2.29 -1.99 -18.40
N ALA A 31 2.67 -1.54 -19.62
CA ALA A 31 3.88 -2.00 -20.29
C ALA A 31 5.15 -1.67 -19.48
N PHE A 32 5.21 -0.50 -18.86
CA PHE A 32 6.29 -0.14 -17.95
C PHE A 32 6.31 -1.03 -16.71
N ALA A 33 5.17 -1.21 -16.04
CA ALA A 33 5.05 -2.03 -14.84
C ALA A 33 5.45 -3.50 -15.11
N ALA A 34 5.04 -4.07 -16.25
CA ALA A 34 5.36 -5.44 -16.65
C ALA A 34 6.86 -5.70 -16.83
N ARG A 35 7.69 -4.66 -16.94
CA ARG A 35 9.16 -4.81 -16.97
C ARG A 35 9.76 -5.23 -15.63
N PHE A 36 9.01 -5.10 -14.54
CA PHE A 36 9.47 -5.39 -13.17
C PHE A 36 8.90 -6.67 -12.59
N GLY A 37 7.86 -7.24 -13.21
CA GLY A 37 7.25 -8.49 -12.80
C GLY A 37 5.87 -8.71 -13.42
N GLU A 38 5.26 -9.85 -13.11
CA GLU A 38 3.90 -10.15 -13.51
C GLU A 38 2.92 -9.21 -12.79
N LEU A 39 1.92 -8.69 -13.52
CA LEU A 39 0.96 -7.75 -12.96
C LEU A 39 -0.15 -8.50 -12.21
N THR A 40 -0.66 -7.87 -11.15
CA THR A 40 -1.93 -8.27 -10.55
C THR A 40 -3.09 -7.71 -11.36
N GLU A 41 -4.31 -8.20 -11.13
CA GLU A 41 -5.49 -7.41 -11.45
C GLU A 41 -5.53 -6.13 -10.60
N GLY A 42 -6.31 -5.12 -11.00
CA GLY A 42 -6.22 -3.78 -10.44
C GLY A 42 -6.43 -3.70 -8.92
N HIS A 43 -7.52 -4.26 -8.41
CA HIS A 43 -7.80 -4.32 -6.96
C HIS A 43 -8.72 -5.52 -6.64
N PRO A 44 -8.52 -6.23 -5.50
CA PRO A 44 -9.31 -7.43 -5.20
C PRO A 44 -10.81 -7.18 -4.99
N VAL A 45 -11.20 -5.95 -4.67
CA VAL A 45 -12.58 -5.61 -4.29
C VAL A 45 -13.20 -4.52 -5.18
N VAL A 46 -12.39 -3.65 -5.77
CA VAL A 46 -12.86 -2.50 -6.55
C VAL A 46 -12.62 -2.75 -8.04
N PRO A 47 -13.62 -2.50 -8.92
CA PRO A 47 -13.47 -2.71 -10.36
C PRO A 47 -12.29 -1.94 -10.97
N SER A 48 -11.64 -2.56 -11.95
CA SER A 48 -10.57 -1.97 -12.75
C SER A 48 -11.11 -1.02 -13.81
N VAL A 49 -10.22 -0.26 -14.44
CA VAL A 49 -10.56 0.59 -15.60
C VAL A 49 -11.03 -0.31 -16.76
N GLU A 50 -12.11 0.09 -17.43
CA GLU A 50 -12.67 -0.63 -18.58
C GLU A 50 -11.61 -0.83 -19.67
N GLY A 51 -11.43 -2.07 -20.13
CA GLY A 51 -10.39 -2.44 -21.10
C GLY A 51 -8.98 -2.62 -20.52
N TYR A 52 -8.77 -2.30 -19.23
CA TYR A 52 -7.45 -2.38 -18.58
C TYR A 52 -7.54 -3.07 -17.21
N PRO A 53 -7.65 -4.41 -17.18
CA PRO A 53 -7.92 -5.16 -15.94
C PRO A 53 -6.84 -5.02 -14.86
N ASN A 54 -5.62 -4.62 -15.22
CA ASN A 54 -4.53 -4.41 -14.28
C ASN A 54 -4.45 -2.98 -13.73
N VAL A 55 -5.30 -2.05 -14.22
CA VAL A 55 -5.29 -0.64 -13.81
C VAL A 55 -6.41 -0.38 -12.80
N PHE A 56 -6.02 -0.01 -11.60
CA PHE A 56 -6.92 0.47 -10.57
C PHE A 56 -6.98 2.00 -10.60
N GLU A 57 -8.17 2.57 -10.79
CA GLU A 57 -8.39 4.02 -10.75
C GLU A 57 -8.96 4.45 -9.41
N ILE A 58 -8.34 5.46 -8.82
CA ILE A 58 -8.85 6.14 -7.64
C ILE A 58 -9.26 7.55 -8.06
N ASP A 59 -10.54 7.70 -8.40
CA ASP A 59 -11.19 8.98 -8.63
C ASP A 59 -11.84 9.43 -7.31
N TYR A 60 -11.31 10.47 -6.72
CA TYR A 60 -11.76 10.93 -5.41
C TYR A 60 -13.20 11.42 -5.41
N THR A 61 -13.73 11.92 -6.53
CA THR A 61 -15.12 12.33 -6.65
C THR A 61 -16.05 11.13 -6.62
N LYS A 62 -15.75 10.09 -7.41
CA LYS A 62 -16.49 8.83 -7.43
C LYS A 62 -16.37 8.06 -6.11
N SER A 63 -15.18 8.05 -5.55
CA SER A 63 -14.90 7.38 -4.27
C SER A 63 -15.67 8.03 -3.11
N ARG A 64 -15.85 9.35 -3.10
CA ARG A 64 -16.67 10.05 -2.11
C ARG A 64 -18.10 9.58 -2.09
N GLU A 65 -18.73 9.47 -3.26
CA GLU A 65 -20.11 8.97 -3.38
C GLU A 65 -20.18 7.52 -2.89
N LEU A 66 -19.20 6.71 -3.24
CA LEU A 66 -19.10 5.33 -2.81
C LEU A 66 -18.93 5.23 -1.28
N TYR A 67 -18.00 5.97 -0.69
CA TYR A 67 -17.73 5.94 0.75
C TYR A 67 -18.80 6.67 1.58
N ALA A 68 -19.44 7.71 1.07
CA ALA A 68 -20.58 8.35 1.73
C ALA A 68 -21.78 7.42 1.86
N THR A 69 -21.93 6.47 0.93
CA THR A 69 -23.04 5.50 0.92
C THR A 69 -22.78 4.32 1.87
N TYR A 70 -21.51 3.97 2.14
CA TYR A 70 -21.13 2.76 2.89
C TYR A 70 -20.62 3.00 4.31
N GLY A 71 -20.84 4.20 4.83
CA GLY A 71 -20.40 4.52 6.20
C GLY A 71 -18.90 4.84 6.21
N ASP A 72 -18.71 6.08 6.38
CA ASP A 72 -17.48 6.82 6.39
C ASP A 72 -16.38 6.26 7.29
N VAL A 73 -15.62 5.31 6.79
CA VAL A 73 -14.33 4.95 7.40
C VAL A 73 -13.36 6.15 7.29
N THR A 74 -13.58 7.03 6.32
CA THR A 74 -12.72 8.19 6.07
C THR A 74 -13.04 9.39 6.95
N THR A 75 -14.29 9.57 7.41
CA THR A 75 -14.67 10.74 8.22
C THR A 75 -14.47 10.54 9.72
N LYS A 76 -14.55 9.33 10.26
CA LYS A 76 -14.23 9.08 11.67
C LYS A 76 -12.75 9.15 11.97
N ASN A 77 -11.91 8.86 10.98
CA ASN A 77 -10.47 8.96 11.04
C ASN A 77 -9.97 9.80 9.86
N ARG A 78 -10.19 11.10 9.86
CA ARG A 78 -9.46 12.05 9.00
C ARG A 78 -7.97 12.10 9.33
N GLY A 79 -7.48 11.16 10.11
CA GLY A 79 -6.08 10.85 10.31
C GLY A 79 -5.54 10.15 9.08
N ILE A 80 -4.37 10.53 8.69
CA ILE A 80 -3.53 9.92 7.67
C ILE A 80 -3.53 8.41 7.87
N HIS A 81 -4.19 7.67 6.96
CA HIS A 81 -4.20 6.20 7.03
C HIS A 81 -2.94 5.66 6.37
N TRP A 82 -1.89 5.53 7.16
CA TRP A 82 -0.71 4.82 6.75
C TRP A 82 -1.03 3.35 6.51
N HIS A 83 -0.66 2.85 5.34
CA HIS A 83 -0.87 1.46 4.97
C HIS A 83 0.20 0.99 3.97
N THR A 84 0.34 -0.30 3.93
CA THR A 84 0.96 -1.04 2.82
C THR A 84 -0.16 -1.63 2.00
N ASP A 85 -0.11 -1.53 0.69
CA ASP A 85 -1.17 -1.98 -0.21
C ASP A 85 -1.53 -3.45 0.00
N VAL A 86 -2.83 -3.70 0.18
CA VAL A 86 -3.46 -5.03 0.07
C VAL A 86 -2.81 -6.08 1.00
N THR A 87 -2.33 -5.70 2.18
CA THR A 87 -1.72 -6.68 3.11
C THR A 87 -2.71 -7.68 3.72
N PHE A 88 -4.00 -7.50 3.48
CA PHE A 88 -5.06 -8.43 3.89
C PHE A 88 -5.21 -9.64 2.95
N VAL A 89 -4.29 -9.86 2.02
CA VAL A 89 -4.22 -11.06 1.17
C VAL A 89 -2.96 -11.85 1.47
N LYS A 90 -2.98 -13.16 1.18
CA LYS A 90 -1.87 -14.07 1.44
C LYS A 90 -0.56 -13.66 0.76
N ARG A 91 -0.66 -13.10 -0.47
CA ARG A 91 0.48 -12.62 -1.26
C ARG A 91 0.26 -11.17 -1.66
N PRO A 92 0.59 -10.22 -0.78
CA PRO A 92 0.50 -8.80 -1.09
C PRO A 92 1.38 -8.41 -2.29
N PRO A 93 1.01 -7.36 -3.04
CA PRO A 93 1.84 -6.90 -4.16
C PRO A 93 3.28 -6.61 -3.76
N ALA A 94 4.24 -6.93 -4.65
CA ALA A 94 5.65 -6.61 -4.45
C ALA A 94 5.94 -5.13 -4.61
N GLY A 95 5.28 -4.50 -5.58
CA GLY A 95 5.47 -3.08 -5.86
C GLY A 95 4.22 -2.46 -6.46
N SER A 96 4.11 -1.17 -6.30
CA SER A 96 3.01 -0.37 -6.84
C SER A 96 3.56 0.77 -7.69
N ILE A 97 3.02 0.93 -8.87
CA ILE A 97 3.36 2.00 -9.81
C ILE A 97 2.12 2.84 -10.02
N LEU A 98 2.20 4.11 -9.62
CA LEU A 98 1.11 5.07 -9.68
C LEU A 98 1.43 6.16 -10.67
N ARG A 99 0.46 6.53 -11.51
CA ARG A 99 0.52 7.74 -12.33
C ARG A 99 -0.52 8.76 -11.84
N ALA A 100 -0.14 10.02 -11.85
CA ALA A 100 -1.03 11.13 -11.57
C ALA A 100 -1.76 11.58 -12.84
N VAL A 101 -3.08 11.44 -12.88
CA VAL A 101 -3.92 11.79 -14.04
C VAL A 101 -4.49 13.20 -13.88
N VAL A 102 -5.19 13.43 -12.78
CA VAL A 102 -5.69 14.75 -12.38
C VAL A 102 -5.18 15.03 -10.98
N VAL A 103 -4.57 16.18 -10.78
CA VAL A 103 -4.05 16.60 -9.48
C VAL A 103 -4.73 17.89 -9.03
N PRO A 104 -4.97 18.08 -7.72
CA PRO A 104 -5.49 19.33 -7.19
C PRO A 104 -4.46 20.45 -7.35
N GLN A 105 -4.92 21.70 -7.34
CA GLN A 105 -4.04 22.87 -7.40
C GLN A 105 -3.16 23.02 -6.14
N ALA A 106 -3.63 22.50 -5.01
CA ALA A 106 -2.90 22.49 -3.75
C ALA A 106 -3.27 21.26 -2.93
N GLY A 107 -2.31 20.69 -2.24
CA GLY A 107 -2.49 19.50 -1.44
C GLY A 107 -2.51 18.20 -2.27
N GLY A 108 -2.97 17.12 -1.66
CA GLY A 108 -3.09 15.81 -2.30
C GLY A 108 -1.75 15.08 -2.50
N ASP A 109 -0.73 15.48 -1.78
CA ASP A 109 0.57 14.81 -1.76
C ASP A 109 0.44 13.36 -1.26
N THR A 110 1.46 12.57 -1.52
CA THR A 110 1.60 11.25 -0.89
C THR A 110 2.86 11.21 -0.05
N ALA A 111 2.72 10.76 1.18
CA ALA A 111 3.83 10.48 2.08
C ALA A 111 4.18 8.98 2.03
N PHE A 112 5.47 8.67 2.03
CA PHE A 112 6.01 7.30 2.02
C PHE A 112 6.95 7.13 3.20
N SER A 113 6.83 6.04 3.92
CA SER A 113 7.70 5.70 5.05
C SER A 113 8.49 4.43 4.78
N ASN A 114 9.80 4.49 5.03
CA ASN A 114 10.74 3.37 4.89
C ASN A 114 10.68 2.46 6.12
N GLN A 115 10.03 1.32 5.98
CA GLN A 115 9.80 0.36 7.06
C GLN A 115 11.04 -0.48 7.40
N GLN A 116 12.02 -0.58 6.48
CA GLN A 116 13.33 -1.14 6.79
C GLN A 116 14.10 -0.22 7.74
N ALA A 117 14.20 1.07 7.43
CA ALA A 117 14.86 2.05 8.30
C ALA A 117 14.17 2.16 9.68
N ALA A 118 12.84 2.08 9.70
CA ALA A 118 12.08 2.05 10.95
C ALA A 118 12.43 0.80 11.78
N TYR A 119 12.52 -0.38 11.18
CA TYR A 119 12.98 -1.59 11.87
C TYR A 119 14.41 -1.46 12.41
N GLU A 120 15.34 -0.98 11.60
CA GLU A 120 16.74 -0.83 11.95
C GLU A 120 16.98 0.16 13.12
N ALA A 121 16.09 1.14 13.27
CA ALA A 121 16.13 2.12 14.36
C ALA A 121 15.54 1.62 15.70
N LEU A 122 14.93 0.44 15.73
CA LEU A 122 14.50 -0.18 16.99
C LEU A 122 15.71 -0.69 17.79
N SER A 123 15.56 -0.76 19.12
CA SER A 123 16.57 -1.38 19.97
C SER A 123 16.76 -2.87 19.63
N PRO A 124 17.97 -3.45 19.80
CA PRO A 124 18.19 -4.87 19.57
C PRO A 124 17.20 -5.76 20.29
N SER A 125 16.94 -5.51 21.57
CA SER A 125 16.00 -6.30 22.37
C SER A 125 14.58 -6.29 21.82
N LEU A 126 14.13 -5.14 21.29
CA LEU A 126 12.80 -5.07 20.67
C LEU A 126 12.78 -5.76 19.31
N ARG A 127 13.83 -5.64 18.50
CA ARG A 127 13.94 -6.39 17.24
C ARG A 127 13.91 -7.90 17.45
N ASP A 128 14.62 -8.38 18.47
CA ASP A 128 14.63 -9.80 18.84
C ASP A 128 13.23 -10.26 19.27
N TYR A 129 12.56 -9.47 20.10
CA TYR A 129 11.20 -9.78 20.55
C TYR A 129 10.20 -9.84 19.38
N LEU A 130 10.25 -8.87 18.46
CA LEU A 130 9.32 -8.80 17.32
C LEU A 130 9.52 -9.92 16.30
N SER A 131 10.72 -10.51 16.24
CA SER A 131 11.09 -11.49 15.20
C SER A 131 10.27 -12.79 15.24
N GLY A 132 9.65 -13.11 16.37
CA GLY A 132 8.82 -14.30 16.55
C GLY A 132 7.32 -14.02 16.55
N LEU A 133 6.89 -12.77 16.34
CA LEU A 133 5.50 -12.37 16.40
C LEU A 133 4.83 -12.34 15.03
N HIS A 134 3.53 -12.65 15.03
CA HIS A 134 2.67 -12.60 13.86
C HIS A 134 1.49 -11.67 14.09
N ALA A 135 1.00 -11.04 13.04
CA ALA A 135 -0.13 -10.13 13.10
C ALA A 135 -1.22 -10.55 12.11
N VAL A 136 -2.46 -10.40 12.53
CA VAL A 136 -3.64 -10.59 11.68
C VAL A 136 -3.87 -9.32 10.86
N HIS A 137 -3.99 -9.48 9.54
CA HIS A 137 -4.36 -8.43 8.60
C HIS A 137 -5.77 -8.67 8.08
N ASP A 138 -6.63 -7.68 8.19
CA ASP A 138 -8.07 -7.75 7.91
C ASP A 138 -8.52 -6.58 7.05
N GLY A 139 -9.04 -6.88 5.86
CA GLY A 139 -9.58 -5.88 4.94
C GLY A 139 -11.06 -5.54 5.15
N ARG A 140 -11.77 -6.30 6.00
CA ARG A 140 -13.24 -6.19 6.15
C ARG A 140 -13.66 -4.83 6.68
N ALA A 141 -12.92 -4.26 7.62
CA ALA A 141 -13.25 -2.95 8.18
C ALA A 141 -13.33 -1.85 7.10
N GLN A 142 -12.55 -1.98 6.03
CA GLN A 142 -12.48 -1.01 4.94
C GLN A 142 -13.32 -1.41 3.73
N PHE A 143 -13.40 -2.68 3.40
CA PHE A 143 -13.92 -3.13 2.11
C PHE A 143 -15.17 -4.00 2.18
N GLN A 144 -15.67 -4.41 3.37
CA GLN A 144 -16.82 -5.31 3.48
C GLN A 144 -18.04 -4.75 2.75
N GLY A 145 -18.38 -3.47 2.96
CA GLY A 145 -19.54 -2.84 2.30
C GLY A 145 -19.39 -2.74 0.78
N VAL A 146 -18.16 -2.57 0.27
CA VAL A 146 -17.88 -2.58 -1.16
C VAL A 146 -17.97 -4.01 -1.71
N PHE A 147 -17.43 -4.98 -0.98
CA PHE A 147 -17.51 -6.40 -1.31
C PHE A 147 -18.94 -6.90 -1.37
N ASP A 148 -19.78 -6.58 -0.39
CA ASP A 148 -21.19 -6.99 -0.34
C ASP A 148 -22.00 -6.45 -1.54
N ARG A 149 -21.61 -5.32 -2.11
CA ARG A 149 -22.28 -4.71 -3.24
C ARG A 149 -21.81 -5.19 -4.60
N PHE A 150 -20.52 -5.35 -4.77
CA PHE A 150 -19.91 -5.71 -6.05
C PHE A 150 -19.48 -7.17 -6.14
N GLY A 151 -19.65 -7.85 -5.13
CA GLY A 151 -19.61 -9.19 -4.50
C GLY A 151 -19.23 -10.41 -5.24
N ASP A 152 -18.32 -10.44 -6.18
CA ASP A 152 -17.67 -11.70 -6.48
C ASP A 152 -16.14 -11.60 -6.59
N GLY A 153 -15.61 -10.60 -5.86
CA GLY A 153 -14.18 -10.42 -5.58
C GLY A 153 -13.22 -11.39 -6.26
N LYS A 154 -13.19 -11.36 -7.58
CA LYS A 154 -12.34 -12.22 -8.39
C LYS A 154 -11.01 -11.52 -8.60
N TRP A 155 -10.12 -11.74 -7.67
CA TRP A 155 -8.73 -11.70 -8.02
C TRP A 155 -8.36 -13.10 -8.51
N GLU A 156 -8.24 -13.29 -9.81
CA GLU A 156 -7.78 -14.55 -10.38
C GLU A 156 -6.43 -14.92 -9.73
N GLY A 157 -6.41 -16.05 -9.00
CA GLY A 157 -5.22 -16.50 -8.27
C GLY A 157 -5.12 -16.03 -6.82
N ALA A 158 -6.02 -15.20 -6.32
CA ALA A 158 -6.25 -15.10 -4.90
C ALA A 158 -7.44 -16.00 -4.56
N ASP A 159 -7.18 -17.08 -3.83
CA ASP A 159 -8.21 -17.78 -3.06
C ASP A 159 -8.74 -16.78 -2.02
N LEU A 160 -9.61 -15.87 -2.45
CA LEU A 160 -10.35 -14.97 -1.58
C LEU A 160 -11.80 -15.46 -1.47
N PRO A 161 -12.09 -16.48 -0.68
CA PRO A 161 -13.41 -16.60 -0.14
C PRO A 161 -13.56 -15.46 0.89
N ALA A 162 -14.29 -14.40 0.50
CA ALA A 162 -14.91 -13.47 1.44
C ALA A 162 -13.95 -12.68 2.39
N LEU A 163 -12.90 -12.03 1.88
CA LEU A 163 -12.02 -11.16 2.70
C LEU A 163 -11.59 -11.80 4.04
N GLU A 164 -11.32 -13.10 4.03
CA GLU A 164 -10.85 -13.81 5.23
C GLU A 164 -9.54 -13.19 5.73
N PRO A 165 -9.42 -12.87 7.03
CA PRO A 165 -8.19 -12.33 7.57
C PRO A 165 -7.02 -13.26 7.36
N VAL A 166 -5.85 -12.69 7.08
CA VAL A 166 -4.61 -13.44 6.89
C VAL A 166 -3.61 -13.11 7.99
N VAL A 167 -2.71 -14.05 8.27
CA VAL A 167 -1.65 -13.89 9.25
C VAL A 167 -0.32 -13.66 8.53
N HIS A 168 0.41 -12.62 8.93
CA HIS A 168 1.74 -12.31 8.44
C HIS A 168 2.72 -12.11 9.60
N PRO A 169 4.04 -12.28 9.40
CA PRO A 169 5.02 -11.94 10.42
C PRO A 169 5.00 -10.42 10.68
N VAL A 170 5.17 -10.01 11.94
CA VAL A 170 5.34 -8.60 12.32
C VAL A 170 6.62 -8.01 11.69
N VAL A 171 7.63 -8.84 11.50
CA VAL A 171 8.90 -8.51 10.83
C VAL A 171 9.13 -9.49 9.69
N ARG A 172 8.93 -9.04 8.46
CA ARG A 172 9.21 -9.87 7.28
C ARG A 172 10.66 -9.78 6.83
N THR A 173 11.13 -10.79 6.11
CA THR A 173 12.37 -10.73 5.32
C THR A 173 12.05 -10.28 3.90
N HIS A 174 12.73 -9.24 3.42
CA HIS A 174 12.58 -8.80 2.04
C HIS A 174 13.22 -9.83 1.08
N PRO A 175 12.48 -10.39 0.10
CA PRO A 175 12.92 -11.57 -0.66
C PRO A 175 14.13 -11.30 -1.57
N GLU A 176 14.35 -10.06 -2.00
CA GLU A 176 15.45 -9.72 -2.91
C GLU A 176 16.68 -9.13 -2.19
N THR A 177 16.48 -8.42 -1.08
CA THR A 177 17.59 -7.77 -0.38
C THR A 177 18.02 -8.50 0.88
N GLY A 178 17.20 -9.41 1.41
CA GLY A 178 17.42 -10.08 2.69
C GLY A 178 17.22 -9.18 3.92
N ALA A 179 16.88 -7.91 3.72
CA ALA A 179 16.66 -6.96 4.81
C ALA A 179 15.43 -7.31 5.64
N LYS A 180 15.48 -7.05 6.94
CA LYS A 180 14.32 -7.15 7.82
C LYS A 180 13.51 -5.85 7.79
N VAL A 181 12.18 -5.99 7.75
CA VAL A 181 11.23 -4.89 7.53
C VAL A 181 10.07 -5.03 8.50
N LEU A 182 9.64 -3.94 9.13
CA LEU A 182 8.36 -3.91 9.85
C LEU A 182 7.20 -4.11 8.88
N PHE A 183 6.33 -5.07 9.19
CA PHE A 183 5.22 -5.42 8.30
C PHE A 183 3.86 -5.37 8.99
N VAL A 184 3.65 -4.33 9.78
CA VAL A 184 2.38 -3.97 10.41
C VAL A 184 1.97 -2.56 10.01
N ASN A 185 0.69 -2.31 9.81
CA ASN A 185 0.19 -0.99 9.42
C ASN A 185 -1.19 -0.72 10.02
N PRO A 186 -1.53 0.54 10.35
CA PRO A 186 -2.82 0.86 10.95
C PRO A 186 -4.02 0.68 10.01
N GLY A 187 -3.78 0.57 8.69
CA GLY A 187 -4.84 0.37 7.71
C GLY A 187 -5.47 -1.02 7.76
N PHE A 188 -4.65 -2.06 7.99
CA PHE A 188 -5.12 -3.44 7.86
C PHE A 188 -4.75 -4.36 9.03
N THR A 189 -3.74 -4.01 9.85
CA THR A 189 -3.35 -4.86 10.98
C THR A 189 -4.34 -4.72 12.12
N SER A 190 -4.97 -5.82 12.53
CA SER A 190 -5.97 -5.84 13.59
C SER A 190 -5.37 -6.13 14.97
N HIS A 191 -4.53 -7.16 15.09
CA HIS A 191 -3.90 -7.55 16.36
C HIS A 191 -2.68 -8.45 16.14
N ILE A 192 -1.88 -8.62 17.18
CA ILE A 192 -0.75 -9.56 17.24
C ILE A 192 -1.24 -10.86 17.85
N VAL A 193 -0.96 -11.98 17.19
CA VAL A 193 -1.54 -13.30 17.51
C VAL A 193 -1.09 -13.82 18.87
N GLU A 194 0.18 -13.62 19.23
CA GLU A 194 0.81 -14.17 20.43
C GLU A 194 0.60 -13.32 21.69
N LEU A 195 -0.13 -12.20 21.60
CA LEU A 195 -0.29 -11.25 22.70
C LEU A 195 -1.75 -11.14 23.15
N GLU A 196 -1.91 -10.86 24.44
CA GLU A 196 -3.21 -10.49 24.99
C GLU A 196 -3.68 -9.14 24.37
N PRO A 197 -4.99 -8.87 24.27
CA PRO A 197 -5.52 -7.71 23.55
C PRO A 197 -4.90 -6.37 23.93
N LEU A 198 -4.72 -6.09 25.23
CA LEU A 198 -4.12 -4.82 25.69
C LEU A 198 -2.61 -4.73 25.35
N GLU A 199 -1.90 -5.84 25.41
CA GLU A 199 -0.48 -5.89 25.03
C GLU A 199 -0.32 -5.65 23.53
N SER A 200 -1.15 -6.31 22.72
CA SER A 200 -1.19 -6.13 21.25
C SER A 200 -1.49 -4.68 20.89
N GLU A 201 -2.52 -4.07 21.47
CA GLU A 201 -2.88 -2.68 21.24
C GLU A 201 -1.73 -1.72 21.59
N ALA A 202 -1.12 -1.90 22.77
CA ALA A 202 -0.01 -1.06 23.20
C ALA A 202 1.21 -1.17 22.28
N LEU A 203 1.57 -2.39 21.88
CA LEU A 203 2.72 -2.62 21.00
C LEU A 203 2.46 -2.10 19.58
N LEU A 204 1.29 -2.36 19.01
CA LEU A 204 0.92 -1.85 17.67
C LEU A 204 0.87 -0.32 17.66
N SER A 205 0.30 0.32 18.69
CA SER A 205 0.28 1.79 18.83
C SER A 205 1.69 2.38 18.82
N PHE A 206 2.61 1.76 19.56
CA PHE A 206 4.02 2.16 19.55
C PHE A 206 4.64 1.98 18.14
N LEU A 207 4.48 0.82 17.52
CA LEU A 207 5.06 0.53 16.20
C LEU A 207 4.52 1.46 15.11
N TYR A 208 3.23 1.78 15.14
CA TYR A 208 2.63 2.74 14.20
C TYR A 208 3.23 4.14 14.36
N ALA A 209 3.31 4.65 15.60
CA ALA A 209 3.92 5.96 15.86
C ALA A 209 5.41 5.98 15.50
N HIS A 210 6.14 4.91 15.80
CA HIS A 210 7.55 4.78 15.48
C HIS A 210 7.81 4.76 13.97
N SER A 211 7.04 3.97 13.22
CA SER A 211 7.27 3.73 11.79
C SER A 211 7.02 4.94 10.90
N VAL A 212 6.32 5.96 11.38
CA VAL A 212 6.02 7.19 10.62
C VAL A 212 6.74 8.43 11.14
N ARG A 213 7.82 8.23 11.89
CA ARG A 213 8.67 9.35 12.33
C ARG A 213 9.28 10.08 11.12
N PRO A 214 9.49 11.40 11.20
CA PRO A 214 9.98 12.21 10.08
C PRO A 214 11.29 11.70 9.45
N GLU A 215 12.13 11.01 10.24
CA GLU A 215 13.42 10.47 9.78
C GLU A 215 13.25 9.34 8.74
N PHE A 216 12.08 8.70 8.69
CA PHE A 216 11.79 7.60 7.76
C PHE A 216 10.87 8.03 6.62
N VAL A 217 10.39 9.27 6.62
CA VAL A 217 9.31 9.73 5.74
C VAL A 217 9.82 10.68 4.67
N VAL A 218 9.39 10.45 3.43
CA VAL A 218 9.45 11.41 2.33
C VAL A 218 8.02 11.76 1.89
N ARG A 219 7.77 13.04 1.58
CA ARG A 219 6.51 13.52 1.03
C ARG A 219 6.73 13.98 -0.41
N TYR A 220 5.88 13.52 -1.32
CA TYR A 220 5.95 13.85 -2.74
C TYR A 220 4.73 14.68 -3.15
N HIS A 221 5.00 15.84 -3.76
CA HIS A 221 3.99 16.69 -4.37
C HIS A 221 3.81 16.32 -5.83
N TRP A 222 2.59 15.93 -6.22
CA TRP A 222 2.29 15.42 -7.54
C TRP A 222 2.03 16.53 -8.55
N THR A 223 2.54 16.35 -9.76
CA THR A 223 2.14 17.06 -10.96
C THR A 223 1.47 16.07 -11.93
N ALA A 224 0.49 16.53 -12.71
CA ALA A 224 -0.15 15.66 -13.70
C ALA A 224 0.89 15.08 -14.67
N GLY A 225 0.84 13.78 -14.91
CA GLY A 225 1.82 13.04 -15.71
C GLY A 225 2.99 12.47 -14.93
N ASP A 226 3.14 12.77 -13.64
CA ASP A 226 4.15 12.13 -12.80
C ASP A 226 3.85 10.65 -12.57
N VAL A 227 4.92 9.86 -12.39
CA VAL A 227 4.86 8.44 -12.03
C VAL A 227 5.68 8.21 -10.76
N GLY A 228 5.09 7.49 -9.81
CA GLY A 228 5.77 7.02 -8.59
C GLY A 228 5.80 5.50 -8.55
N PHE A 229 6.93 4.92 -8.18
CA PHE A 229 7.12 3.49 -8.05
C PHE A 229 7.69 3.16 -6.66
N TRP A 230 6.94 2.46 -5.82
CA TRP A 230 7.39 2.10 -4.48
C TRP A 230 7.39 0.60 -4.24
N ASP A 231 8.30 0.17 -3.36
CA ASP A 231 8.40 -1.20 -2.88
C ASP A 231 7.39 -1.45 -1.76
N ASN A 232 6.31 -2.11 -2.10
CA ASN A 232 5.24 -2.41 -1.17
C ASN A 232 5.67 -3.38 -0.05
N ARG A 233 6.78 -4.09 -0.24
CA ARG A 233 7.34 -5.02 0.76
C ARG A 233 8.13 -4.30 1.86
N ALA A 234 8.48 -3.01 1.62
CA ALA A 234 9.36 -2.25 2.50
C ALA A 234 8.88 -0.83 2.80
N THR A 235 7.66 -0.45 2.37
CA THR A 235 7.10 0.88 2.62
C THR A 235 5.67 0.84 3.12
N GLN A 236 5.32 1.85 3.90
CA GLN A 236 3.95 2.30 4.06
C GLN A 236 3.78 3.62 3.33
N HIS A 237 2.57 3.94 2.92
CA HIS A 237 2.26 5.24 2.35
C HIS A 237 0.91 5.75 2.83
N SER A 238 0.71 7.05 2.67
CA SER A 238 -0.53 7.73 2.99
C SER A 238 -0.74 8.94 2.10
N VAL A 239 -1.95 9.12 1.62
CA VAL A 239 -2.34 10.34 0.93
C VAL A 239 -2.59 11.45 1.96
N VAL A 240 -2.10 12.64 1.69
CA VAL A 240 -2.37 13.82 2.52
C VAL A 240 -3.69 14.43 2.07
N GLY A 241 -4.71 14.33 2.94
CA GLY A 241 -6.09 14.72 2.64
C GLY A 241 -6.38 16.22 2.73
N ASP A 242 -5.41 17.09 2.38
CA ASP A 242 -5.46 18.54 2.52
C ASP A 242 -5.95 19.29 1.26
N PHE A 243 -6.49 18.58 0.27
CA PHE A 243 -6.96 19.13 -1.00
C PHE A 243 -8.48 19.39 -1.06
N GLY A 244 -9.19 19.17 0.03
CA GLY A 244 -10.62 19.45 0.15
C GLY A 244 -11.47 18.73 -0.90
N GLU A 245 -12.29 19.49 -1.65
CA GLU A 245 -13.20 18.96 -2.68
C GLU A 245 -12.61 19.00 -4.09
N GLN A 246 -11.34 19.34 -4.24
CA GLN A 246 -10.70 19.39 -5.54
C GLN A 246 -10.66 18.00 -6.18
N HIS A 247 -10.85 17.95 -7.51
CA HIS A 247 -10.80 16.72 -8.27
C HIS A 247 -9.39 16.15 -8.25
N ARG A 248 -9.29 14.87 -7.94
CA ARG A 248 -8.03 14.11 -7.94
C ARG A 248 -8.25 12.73 -8.49
N VAL A 249 -7.54 12.40 -9.57
CA VAL A 249 -7.57 11.08 -10.20
C VAL A 249 -6.14 10.55 -10.29
N ILE A 250 -5.93 9.38 -9.75
CA ILE A 250 -4.69 8.62 -9.87
C ILE A 250 -5.00 7.22 -10.36
N GLN A 251 -4.07 6.63 -11.08
CA GLN A 251 -4.18 5.24 -11.52
C GLN A 251 -2.98 4.45 -11.06
N ARG A 252 -3.22 3.22 -10.61
CA ARG A 252 -2.20 2.35 -10.06
C ARG A 252 -2.20 1.00 -10.75
N VAL A 253 -1.00 0.49 -11.03
CA VAL A 253 -0.73 -0.89 -11.43
C VAL A 253 0.15 -1.53 -10.37
N THR A 254 -0.14 -2.78 -10.00
CA THR A 254 0.63 -3.50 -8.99
C THR A 254 1.27 -4.76 -9.57
N ILE A 255 2.43 -5.12 -9.02
CA ILE A 255 3.24 -6.27 -9.40
C ILE A 255 2.98 -7.39 -8.39
N LYS A 256 2.76 -8.63 -8.87
CA LYS A 256 2.58 -9.79 -8.00
C LYS A 256 3.74 -9.94 -7.01
N GLY A 257 3.40 -10.23 -5.78
CA GLY A 257 4.36 -10.42 -4.70
C GLY A 257 4.43 -11.85 -4.18
N ASP A 258 5.21 -11.99 -3.14
CA ASP A 258 5.46 -13.23 -2.40
C ASP A 258 4.61 -13.31 -1.13
N GLU A 259 4.57 -14.49 -0.54
CA GLU A 259 4.05 -14.69 0.81
C GLU A 259 5.10 -14.19 1.81
N PRO A 260 4.75 -13.23 2.71
CA PRO A 260 5.69 -12.69 3.68
C PRO A 260 6.22 -13.76 4.65
N VAL A 261 7.56 -13.80 4.83
CA VAL A 261 8.24 -14.72 5.75
C VAL A 261 9.25 -13.98 6.62
#